data_8268d25f2cc79fd8d1d455e66c976703
#
_entry.id   8268d25f2cc79fd8d1d455e66c976703
#
_cell.length_a   1.000
_cell.length_b   1.000
_cell.length_c   1.000
_cell.angle_alpha   90.00
_cell.angle_beta   90.00
_cell.angle_gamma   90.00
#
_symmetry.space_group_name_H-M   'P 1'
#
loop_
_entity.id
_entity.type
_entity.pdbx_description
1 polymer ?
#
loop_
_entity_poly.entity_id
_entity_poly.type
_entity_poly.pdbx_seq_one_letter_code
_entity_poly.pdbx_strand_id
1 'polypeptide(L)'
;MILDKLQVKIIVISLLIFVPNLVYAQQIFTTYRDDGNATVFDGRWTFTQEWKRTSEDIIRFNDGNELSVKTGHDGNNLYVLLDFISQHKFAKFSDYGIVCMTTNSTKEIYPQKDDYCFLVTLGSHSPITLQGGDYLIQTNHFTKTKNDFGLIAIGGISDEHDRYSGIPHNTYEFKIPIKAIGRSDTYGFYVATYDANNNKVYNWPQNITNNEFPAIPSPSKWGHLISPDKSLPEFPWPVFAMASSFLFVLYLSRKQISF
;
A
#
# COMPACT_ATOMS: atom_id res chain seq x y z
N MET A 1 -30.29 -20.93 -40.79
CA MET A 1 -28.84 -21.32 -40.80
C MET A 1 -28.54 -21.81 -39.38
N ILE A 2 -28.58 -23.12 -39.17
CA ILE A 2 -28.42 -23.77 -37.88
C ILE A 2 -26.90 -23.92 -37.69
N LEU A 3 -26.32 -23.17 -36.75
CA LEU A 3 -24.92 -23.36 -36.35
C LEU A 3 -24.74 -24.78 -35.83
N ASP A 4 -23.83 -25.53 -36.40
CA ASP A 4 -23.54 -26.92 -36.05
C ASP A 4 -23.08 -26.94 -34.58
N LYS A 5 -23.53 -27.98 -33.84
CA LYS A 5 -23.19 -28.16 -32.40
C LYS A 5 -21.69 -28.12 -32.12
N LEU A 6 -20.87 -28.45 -33.12
CA LEU A 6 -19.41 -28.39 -33.06
C LEU A 6 -18.90 -26.94 -33.06
N GLN A 7 -19.49 -26.07 -33.90
CA GLN A 7 -19.11 -24.64 -33.98
C GLN A 7 -19.48 -23.89 -32.69
N VAL A 8 -20.61 -24.19 -32.05
CA VAL A 8 -21.00 -23.61 -30.75
C VAL A 8 -20.02 -24.02 -29.65
N LYS A 9 -19.54 -25.28 -29.65
CA LYS A 9 -18.53 -25.73 -28.68
C LYS A 9 -17.19 -25.02 -28.87
N ILE A 10 -16.76 -24.79 -30.09
CA ILE A 10 -15.49 -24.08 -30.40
C ILE A 10 -15.58 -22.63 -29.96
N ILE A 11 -16.70 -21.95 -30.17
CA ILE A 11 -16.93 -20.56 -29.74
C ILE A 11 -16.93 -20.46 -28.20
N VAL A 12 -17.55 -21.40 -27.51
CA VAL A 12 -17.55 -21.39 -26.03
C VAL A 12 -16.16 -21.68 -25.47
N ILE A 13 -15.38 -22.58 -26.08
CA ILE A 13 -14.01 -22.86 -25.65
C ILE A 13 -13.08 -21.67 -25.95
N SER A 14 -13.23 -21.00 -27.10
CA SER A 14 -12.41 -19.82 -27.39
C SER A 14 -12.73 -18.61 -26.50
N LEU A 15 -13.97 -18.46 -26.00
CA LEU A 15 -14.32 -17.43 -25.02
C LEU A 15 -13.73 -17.69 -23.62
N LEU A 16 -13.51 -18.96 -23.28
CA LEU A 16 -12.92 -19.35 -22.00
C LEU A 16 -11.38 -19.15 -21.94
N ILE A 17 -10.72 -19.07 -23.10
CA ILE A 17 -9.26 -18.90 -23.19
C ILE A 17 -8.85 -17.42 -23.10
N PHE A 18 -9.76 -16.48 -23.32
CA PHE A 18 -9.53 -15.04 -23.19
C PHE A 18 -9.87 -14.52 -21.78
N VAL A 19 -9.38 -15.17 -20.72
CA VAL A 19 -9.29 -14.54 -19.42
C VAL A 19 -7.97 -13.75 -19.44
N PRO A 20 -8.00 -12.42 -19.55
CA PRO A 20 -6.77 -11.66 -19.41
C PRO A 20 -6.21 -11.99 -18.03
N ASN A 21 -4.95 -12.39 -17.97
CA ASN A 21 -4.21 -12.44 -16.71
C ASN A 21 -4.14 -11.00 -16.20
N LEU A 22 -5.12 -10.60 -15.41
CA LEU A 22 -5.07 -9.33 -14.68
C LEU A 22 -3.95 -9.50 -13.65
N VAL A 23 -2.79 -8.99 -13.99
CA VAL A 23 -1.73 -8.76 -13.00
C VAL A 23 -2.27 -7.67 -12.08
N TYR A 24 -2.93 -8.07 -11.01
CA TYR A 24 -3.33 -7.13 -9.96
C TYR A 24 -2.04 -6.58 -9.35
N ALA A 25 -1.83 -5.28 -9.50
CA ALA A 25 -0.85 -4.60 -8.66
C ALA A 25 -1.20 -4.90 -7.20
N GLN A 26 -0.20 -5.19 -6.37
CA GLN A 26 -0.44 -5.43 -4.95
C GLN A 26 -1.11 -4.18 -4.36
N GLN A 27 -2.12 -4.39 -3.51
CA GLN A 27 -2.97 -3.34 -2.97
C GLN A 27 -3.04 -3.44 -1.45
N ILE A 28 -2.96 -2.28 -0.80
CA ILE A 28 -3.27 -2.09 0.62
C ILE A 28 -4.44 -1.10 0.68
N PHE A 29 -5.35 -1.30 1.61
CA PHE A 29 -6.48 -0.40 1.82
C PHE A 29 -6.24 0.46 3.05
N THR A 30 -6.55 1.74 2.95
CA THR A 30 -6.60 2.63 4.12
C THR A 30 -8.04 2.92 4.50
N THR A 31 -8.30 3.12 5.79
CA THR A 31 -9.64 3.37 6.32
C THR A 31 -9.71 4.76 6.96
N TYR A 32 -10.90 5.36 6.90
CA TYR A 32 -11.17 6.59 7.64
C TYR A 32 -11.20 6.31 9.14
N ARG A 33 -10.52 7.17 9.90
CA ARG A 33 -10.52 7.16 11.35
C ARG A 33 -10.91 8.54 11.89
N ASP A 34 -11.87 8.59 12.78
CA ASP A 34 -12.34 9.80 13.45
C ASP A 34 -11.54 10.14 14.71
N ASP A 35 -10.66 9.25 15.15
CA ASP A 35 -9.86 9.32 16.36
C ASP A 35 -8.39 9.69 16.13
N GLY A 36 -8.07 10.31 14.99
CA GLY A 36 -6.69 10.65 14.58
C GLY A 36 -5.92 11.48 15.61
N ASN A 37 -6.61 12.16 16.51
CA ASN A 37 -5.99 12.90 17.60
C ASN A 37 -5.63 12.04 18.83
N ALA A 38 -6.10 10.80 18.88
CA ALA A 38 -5.80 9.88 19.98
C ALA A 38 -4.46 9.13 19.81
N THR A 39 -3.83 9.19 18.62
CA THR A 39 -2.54 8.56 18.40
C THR A 39 -1.43 9.36 19.06
N VAL A 40 -0.67 8.69 19.92
CA VAL A 40 0.55 9.22 20.54
C VAL A 40 1.71 8.78 19.68
N PHE A 41 2.41 9.73 19.06
CA PHE A 41 3.59 9.41 18.26
C PHE A 41 4.81 9.31 19.17
N ASP A 42 5.08 8.10 19.66
CA ASP A 42 6.23 7.80 20.56
C ASP A 42 7.11 6.66 20.05
N GLY A 43 6.76 6.12 18.88
CA GLY A 43 7.50 5.03 18.23
C GLY A 43 7.09 3.66 18.74
N ARG A 44 5.91 3.50 19.32
CA ARG A 44 5.38 2.23 19.80
C ARG A 44 3.85 2.24 19.82
N TRP A 45 3.25 1.07 19.94
CA TRP A 45 1.83 0.94 20.22
C TRP A 45 1.58 1.06 21.72
N THR A 46 1.28 2.27 22.18
CA THR A 46 1.24 2.59 23.62
C THR A 46 0.00 2.08 24.33
N PHE A 47 -1.15 1.99 23.64
CA PHE A 47 -2.40 1.50 24.23
C PHE A 47 -3.30 0.82 23.21
N THR A 48 -4.12 -0.12 23.66
CA THR A 48 -4.89 -1.04 22.83
C THR A 48 -5.76 -0.39 21.74
N GLN A 49 -6.25 0.85 21.96
CA GLN A 49 -7.16 1.50 21.01
C GLN A 49 -6.43 2.33 19.95
N GLU A 50 -5.15 2.62 20.14
CA GLU A 50 -4.39 3.61 19.38
C GLU A 50 -4.41 3.36 17.86
N TRP A 51 -4.13 2.13 17.44
CA TRP A 51 -4.13 1.73 16.04
C TRP A 51 -5.29 0.80 15.66
N LYS A 52 -6.33 0.69 16.53
CA LYS A 52 -7.43 -0.26 16.34
C LYS A 52 -8.32 0.07 15.15
N ARG A 53 -8.50 1.36 14.85
CA ARG A 53 -9.39 1.84 13.77
C ARG A 53 -8.65 2.09 12.47
N THR A 54 -7.55 1.38 12.23
CA THR A 54 -6.81 1.41 10.99
C THR A 54 -6.97 0.07 10.27
N SER A 55 -6.81 0.09 8.96
CA SER A 55 -6.64 -1.16 8.20
C SER A 55 -5.32 -1.83 8.58
N GLU A 56 -5.21 -3.10 8.28
CA GLU A 56 -4.05 -3.91 8.63
C GLU A 56 -3.74 -4.91 7.52
N ASP A 57 -2.47 -4.98 7.15
CA ASP A 57 -1.92 -5.97 6.25
C ASP A 57 -0.67 -6.60 6.86
N ILE A 58 -0.68 -7.92 7.12
CA ILE A 58 0.48 -8.64 7.62
C ILE A 58 1.25 -9.23 6.44
N ILE A 59 2.46 -8.73 6.26
CA ILE A 59 3.36 -9.14 5.19
C ILE A 59 4.29 -10.21 5.74
N ARG A 60 4.18 -11.43 5.18
CA ARG A 60 5.05 -12.56 5.54
C ARG A 60 6.14 -12.73 4.51
N PHE A 61 7.37 -12.81 4.99
CA PHE A 61 8.55 -12.97 4.15
C PHE A 61 8.99 -14.44 4.11
N ASN A 62 9.74 -14.80 3.04
CA ASN A 62 10.17 -16.18 2.82
C ASN A 62 11.09 -16.74 3.93
N ASP A 63 11.71 -15.87 4.71
CA ASP A 63 12.56 -16.24 5.84
C ASP A 63 11.80 -16.36 7.17
N GLY A 64 10.47 -16.27 7.14
CA GLY A 64 9.58 -16.37 8.28
C GLY A 64 9.40 -15.08 9.07
N ASN A 65 10.04 -13.96 8.64
CA ASN A 65 9.81 -12.67 9.26
C ASN A 65 8.44 -12.10 8.89
N GLU A 66 7.87 -11.29 9.78
CA GLU A 66 6.56 -10.65 9.61
C GLU A 66 6.64 -9.14 9.89
N LEU A 67 6.04 -8.35 9.00
CA LEU A 67 5.84 -6.91 9.12
C LEU A 67 4.34 -6.64 9.08
N SER A 68 3.78 -6.08 10.13
CA SER A 68 2.43 -5.52 10.11
C SER A 68 2.48 -4.08 9.59
N VAL A 69 1.67 -3.80 8.59
CA VAL A 69 1.48 -2.47 8.02
C VAL A 69 0.08 -2.02 8.35
N LYS A 70 -0.05 -0.97 9.15
CA LYS A 70 -1.34 -0.36 9.45
C LYS A 70 -1.46 0.99 8.78
N THR A 71 -2.62 1.26 8.19
CA THR A 71 -2.90 2.53 7.54
C THR A 71 -4.28 3.06 7.90
N GLY A 72 -4.37 4.37 8.07
CA GLY A 72 -5.61 5.07 8.32
C GLY A 72 -5.50 6.55 7.93
N HIS A 73 -6.61 7.24 7.74
CA HIS A 73 -6.60 8.67 7.44
C HIS A 73 -7.75 9.40 8.14
N ASP A 74 -7.56 10.69 8.43
CA ASP A 74 -8.56 11.61 8.98
C ASP A 74 -9.05 12.66 7.96
N GLY A 75 -8.70 12.47 6.69
CA GLY A 75 -8.96 13.41 5.61
C GLY A 75 -7.92 14.51 5.47
N ASN A 76 -7.11 14.80 6.47
CA ASN A 76 -6.00 15.77 6.45
C ASN A 76 -4.64 15.12 6.53
N ASN A 77 -4.56 13.97 7.19
CA ASN A 77 -3.33 13.22 7.39
C ASN A 77 -3.56 11.76 7.04
N LEU A 78 -2.52 11.13 6.53
CA LEU A 78 -2.38 9.68 6.44
C LEU A 78 -1.53 9.23 7.64
N TYR A 79 -1.96 8.17 8.28
CA TYR A 79 -1.30 7.52 9.40
C TYR A 79 -0.78 6.18 8.93
N VAL A 80 0.50 5.88 9.17
CA VAL A 80 1.12 4.60 8.84
C VAL A 80 1.91 4.10 10.05
N LEU A 81 1.68 2.86 10.44
CA LEU A 81 2.51 2.13 11.38
C LEU A 81 3.19 0.99 10.63
N LEU A 82 4.49 0.91 10.74
CA LEU A 82 5.29 -0.24 10.35
C LEU A 82 5.75 -0.94 11.61
N ASP A 83 5.13 -2.06 11.91
CA ASP A 83 5.39 -2.86 13.10
C ASP A 83 6.12 -4.14 12.69
N PHE A 84 7.45 -4.16 12.89
CA PHE A 84 8.30 -5.25 12.44
C PHE A 84 8.43 -6.32 13.52
N ILE A 85 7.38 -7.10 13.70
CA ILE A 85 7.14 -8.05 14.78
C ILE A 85 8.30 -9.02 15.00
N SER A 86 9.03 -9.38 13.95
CA SER A 86 10.11 -10.37 14.00
C SER A 86 11.50 -9.78 14.26
N GLN A 87 11.63 -8.45 14.34
CA GLN A 87 12.93 -7.78 14.50
C GLN A 87 13.23 -7.51 15.97
N HIS A 88 13.99 -8.40 16.59
CA HIS A 88 14.36 -8.34 18.02
C HIS A 88 15.81 -7.87 18.26
N LYS A 89 16.56 -7.53 17.21
CA LYS A 89 17.91 -6.97 17.30
C LYS A 89 17.85 -5.51 16.89
N PHE A 90 18.32 -4.62 17.74
CA PHE A 90 18.13 -3.17 17.58
C PHE A 90 19.45 -2.48 17.22
N ALA A 91 19.55 -1.94 16.03
CA ALA A 91 20.65 -1.09 15.60
C ALA A 91 20.16 0.37 15.56
N LYS A 92 20.16 1.06 16.73
CA LYS A 92 19.73 2.46 16.83
C LYS A 92 20.46 3.33 15.82
N PHE A 93 19.73 4.23 15.16
CA PHE A 93 20.18 5.14 14.11
C PHE A 93 20.69 4.46 12.83
N SER A 94 20.62 3.12 12.73
CA SER A 94 20.97 2.34 11.54
C SER A 94 19.77 1.60 10.96
N ASP A 95 18.95 0.97 11.81
CA ASP A 95 17.64 0.46 11.39
C ASP A 95 16.73 1.62 11.02
N TYR A 96 15.89 1.47 9.99
CA TYR A 96 14.96 2.51 9.60
C TYR A 96 13.65 1.94 9.03
N GLY A 97 12.59 2.75 9.15
CA GLY A 97 11.35 2.58 8.41
C GLY A 97 11.23 3.65 7.33
N ILE A 98 10.64 3.30 6.20
CA ILE A 98 10.40 4.21 5.08
C ILE A 98 9.00 4.00 4.52
N VAL A 99 8.34 5.11 4.15
CA VAL A 99 7.06 5.15 3.46
C VAL A 99 7.22 6.05 2.24
N CYS A 100 6.95 5.52 1.04
CA CYS A 100 6.97 6.29 -0.20
C CYS A 100 5.58 6.38 -0.82
N MET A 101 5.24 7.54 -1.39
CA MET A 101 3.94 7.83 -1.94
C MET A 101 4.03 8.71 -3.18
N THR A 102 3.10 8.46 -4.12
CA THR A 102 2.83 9.33 -5.26
C THR A 102 1.33 9.40 -5.54
N THR A 103 0.85 10.56 -5.99
CA THR A 103 -0.52 10.72 -6.53
C THR A 103 -0.59 10.37 -8.00
N ASN A 104 0.54 10.21 -8.67
CA ASN A 104 0.59 9.87 -10.09
C ASN A 104 0.18 8.41 -10.32
N SER A 105 -0.96 8.19 -10.95
CA SER A 105 -1.48 6.85 -11.26
C SER A 105 -0.64 6.10 -12.30
N THR A 106 0.11 6.80 -13.13
CA THR A 106 0.93 6.20 -14.20
C THR A 106 2.23 5.59 -13.68
N LYS A 107 2.66 5.97 -12.48
CA LYS A 107 3.87 5.45 -11.82
C LYS A 107 5.06 5.36 -12.78
N GLU A 108 5.71 6.49 -12.97
CA GLU A 108 6.84 6.62 -13.87
C GLU A 108 8.04 5.74 -13.44
N ILE A 109 8.91 5.41 -14.39
CA ILE A 109 10.13 4.66 -14.09
C ILE A 109 11.09 5.50 -13.24
N TYR A 110 11.19 6.80 -13.55
CA TYR A 110 12.03 7.72 -12.81
C TYR A 110 11.19 8.54 -11.83
N PRO A 111 11.68 8.76 -10.60
CA PRO A 111 11.00 9.57 -9.61
C PRO A 111 10.66 10.97 -10.13
N GLN A 112 9.44 11.41 -9.89
CA GLN A 112 8.93 12.71 -10.26
C GLN A 112 8.79 13.62 -9.03
N LYS A 113 8.52 14.92 -9.23
CA LYS A 113 8.41 15.91 -8.13
C LYS A 113 7.28 15.65 -7.16
N ASP A 114 6.27 14.91 -7.56
CA ASP A 114 5.14 14.46 -6.75
C ASP A 114 5.39 13.12 -6.03
N ASP A 115 6.57 12.53 -6.24
CA ASP A 115 7.00 11.34 -5.54
C ASP A 115 7.76 11.73 -4.26
N TYR A 116 7.24 11.30 -3.13
CA TYR A 116 7.85 11.55 -1.82
C TYR A 116 8.16 10.25 -1.09
N CYS A 117 9.28 10.24 -0.37
CA CYS A 117 9.61 9.19 0.57
C CYS A 117 9.92 9.81 1.93
N PHE A 118 9.40 9.21 2.98
CA PHE A 118 9.53 9.63 4.37
C PHE A 118 10.26 8.53 5.11
N LEU A 119 11.40 8.86 5.68
CA LEU A 119 12.27 7.91 6.37
C LEU A 119 12.51 8.36 7.81
N VAL A 120 12.48 7.42 8.73
CA VAL A 120 12.88 7.64 10.13
C VAL A 120 13.74 6.46 10.62
N THR A 121 14.83 6.78 11.31
CA THR A 121 15.69 5.76 11.92
C THR A 121 15.20 5.37 13.30
N LEU A 122 15.50 4.14 13.71
CA LEU A 122 15.19 3.63 15.04
C LEU A 122 15.81 4.53 16.13
N GLY A 123 14.99 4.92 17.10
CA GLY A 123 15.41 5.82 18.17
C GLY A 123 15.45 7.29 17.79
N SER A 124 14.94 7.68 16.61
CA SER A 124 14.89 9.05 16.12
C SER A 124 13.46 9.61 16.12
N HIS A 125 13.35 10.91 16.41
CA HIS A 125 12.15 11.73 16.26
C HIS A 125 12.31 12.75 15.12
N SER A 126 13.32 12.57 14.27
CA SER A 126 13.67 13.51 13.20
C SER A 126 13.57 12.82 11.84
N PRO A 127 12.38 12.88 11.19
CA PRO A 127 12.19 12.27 9.89
C PRO A 127 13.00 12.98 8.80
N ILE A 128 13.37 12.20 7.80
CA ILE A 128 13.98 12.68 6.57
C ILE A 128 12.92 12.62 5.49
N THR A 129 12.69 13.74 4.80
CA THR A 129 11.87 13.80 3.60
C THR A 129 12.75 13.76 2.37
N LEU A 130 12.43 12.85 1.47
CA LEU A 130 13.07 12.69 0.18
C LEU A 130 12.03 12.98 -0.91
N GLN A 131 12.42 13.71 -1.94
CA GLN A 131 11.57 14.06 -3.08
C GLN A 131 12.26 13.66 -4.38
N GLY A 132 11.48 13.13 -5.32
CA GLY A 132 11.95 12.81 -6.67
C GLY A 132 12.06 14.04 -7.57
N GLY A 133 12.42 13.83 -8.83
CA GLY A 133 12.35 14.86 -9.88
C GLY A 133 13.51 15.82 -9.93
N ASP A 134 14.74 15.33 -9.87
CA ASP A 134 15.89 16.11 -10.28
C ASP A 134 15.84 16.30 -11.81
N TYR A 135 15.70 17.55 -12.27
CA TYR A 135 15.46 17.89 -13.68
C TYR A 135 16.66 17.66 -14.60
N LEU A 136 17.84 17.56 -14.05
CA LEU A 136 19.07 17.56 -14.87
C LEU A 136 19.48 16.17 -15.31
N ILE A 137 19.04 15.13 -14.61
CA ILE A 137 19.43 13.75 -14.89
C ILE A 137 18.23 12.84 -14.55
N GLN A 138 17.72 12.08 -15.53
CA GLN A 138 16.76 11.01 -15.31
C GLN A 138 17.42 9.89 -14.49
N THR A 139 17.50 10.08 -13.17
CA THR A 139 18.12 9.14 -12.24
C THR A 139 17.05 8.57 -11.30
N ASN A 140 17.26 7.36 -10.81
CA ASN A 140 16.44 6.76 -9.75
C ASN A 140 16.71 7.39 -8.37
N HIS A 141 17.19 8.64 -8.32
CA HIS A 141 17.57 9.27 -7.08
C HIS A 141 16.49 10.18 -6.54
N PHE A 142 16.30 10.08 -5.23
CA PHE A 142 15.53 11.00 -4.43
C PHE A 142 16.48 11.96 -3.72
N THR A 143 16.12 13.23 -3.67
CA THR A 143 16.90 14.25 -3.00
C THR A 143 16.28 14.64 -1.67
N LYS A 144 17.11 14.89 -0.64
CA LYS A 144 16.63 15.35 0.66
C LYS A 144 16.03 16.74 0.53
N THR A 145 14.81 16.92 1.03
CA THR A 145 14.12 18.22 1.09
C THR A 145 13.74 18.57 2.51
N LYS A 146 13.32 19.84 2.72
CA LYS A 146 12.88 20.29 4.03
C LYS A 146 11.50 19.73 4.36
N ASN A 147 11.26 19.49 5.65
CA ASN A 147 9.95 19.12 6.17
C ASN A 147 9.17 20.39 6.57
N ASP A 148 8.68 21.13 5.59
CA ASP A 148 7.95 22.40 5.82
C ASP A 148 6.43 22.16 5.96
N PHE A 149 5.94 20.94 5.84
CA PHE A 149 4.50 20.61 5.85
C PHE A 149 4.02 19.90 7.11
N GLY A 150 4.91 19.66 8.07
CA GLY A 150 4.54 19.11 9.39
C GLY A 150 4.42 17.58 9.43
N LEU A 151 5.28 16.87 8.67
CA LEU A 151 5.48 15.43 8.82
C LEU A 151 5.96 15.11 10.24
N ILE A 152 5.33 14.13 10.86
CA ILE A 152 5.82 13.49 12.09
C ILE A 152 6.17 12.06 11.74
N ALA A 153 7.38 11.61 12.10
CA ALA A 153 7.71 10.20 12.08
C ALA A 153 8.70 9.88 13.20
N ILE A 154 8.47 8.74 13.85
CA ILE A 154 9.22 8.30 15.02
C ILE A 154 9.53 6.82 14.87
N GLY A 155 10.78 6.45 15.10
CA GLY A 155 11.21 5.06 15.19
C GLY A 155 11.49 4.69 16.63
N GLY A 156 10.85 3.65 17.11
CA GLY A 156 10.93 3.17 18.50
C GLY A 156 11.05 1.66 18.61
N ILE A 157 11.05 1.22 19.84
CA ILE A 157 11.03 -0.20 20.20
C ILE A 157 9.74 -0.45 20.94
N SER A 158 8.95 -1.45 20.50
CA SER A 158 7.72 -1.87 21.17
C SER A 158 7.99 -2.36 22.60
N ASP A 159 6.94 -2.44 23.39
CA ASP A 159 6.98 -3.00 24.74
C ASP A 159 5.88 -4.08 24.93
N GLU A 160 5.67 -4.50 26.17
CA GLU A 160 4.68 -5.52 26.51
C GLU A 160 3.22 -5.14 26.24
N HIS A 161 2.94 -3.87 25.92
CA HIS A 161 1.59 -3.39 25.59
C HIS A 161 1.27 -3.57 24.11
N ASP A 162 2.27 -3.94 23.29
CA ASP A 162 2.07 -4.22 21.88
C ASP A 162 1.05 -5.34 21.67
N ARG A 163 0.19 -5.17 20.66
CA ARG A 163 -0.90 -6.09 20.40
C ARG A 163 -0.45 -7.44 19.87
N TYR A 164 0.63 -7.49 19.10
CA TYR A 164 1.05 -8.68 18.39
C TYR A 164 2.09 -9.48 19.15
N SER A 165 2.95 -8.79 19.87
CA SER A 165 4.05 -9.44 20.58
C SER A 165 4.47 -8.65 21.81
N GLY A 166 4.43 -9.28 22.97
CA GLY A 166 5.06 -8.75 24.19
C GLY A 166 6.59 -8.81 24.16
N ILE A 167 7.19 -9.33 23.09
CA ILE A 167 8.64 -9.32 22.90
C ILE A 167 9.01 -8.03 22.17
N PRO A 168 9.91 -7.18 22.72
CA PRO A 168 10.29 -5.93 22.08
C PRO A 168 10.79 -6.12 20.64
N HIS A 169 10.31 -5.27 19.73
CA HIS A 169 10.64 -5.27 18.31
C HIS A 169 10.61 -3.85 17.74
N ASN A 170 11.09 -3.67 16.51
CA ASN A 170 11.16 -2.36 15.87
C ASN A 170 9.79 -1.89 15.38
N THR A 171 9.44 -0.64 15.70
CA THR A 171 8.23 0.03 15.24
C THR A 171 8.55 1.40 14.67
N TYR A 172 7.78 1.81 13.64
CA TYR A 172 7.93 3.12 12.99
C TYR A 172 6.56 3.71 12.73
N GLU A 173 6.31 4.88 13.28
CA GLU A 173 5.06 5.60 13.17
C GLU A 173 5.21 6.82 12.29
N PHE A 174 4.23 7.02 11.40
CA PHE A 174 4.20 8.16 10.48
C PHE A 174 2.84 8.85 10.51
N LYS A 175 2.85 10.20 10.61
CA LYS A 175 1.73 11.08 10.31
C LYS A 175 2.12 11.96 9.14
N ILE A 176 1.56 11.67 7.99
CA ILE A 176 1.90 12.31 6.71
C ILE A 176 0.76 13.27 6.34
N PRO A 177 0.98 14.58 6.35
CA PRO A 177 -0.06 15.54 5.92
C PRO A 177 -0.40 15.35 4.45
N ILE A 178 -1.69 15.14 4.13
CA ILE A 178 -2.17 14.94 2.76
C ILE A 178 -1.86 16.14 1.87
N LYS A 179 -1.80 17.34 2.44
CA LYS A 179 -1.39 18.55 1.71
C LYS A 179 0.02 18.48 1.12
N ALA A 180 0.91 17.64 1.68
CA ALA A 180 2.28 17.49 1.21
C ALA A 180 2.35 16.62 -0.05
N ILE A 181 1.55 15.55 -0.08
CA ILE A 181 1.56 14.55 -1.15
C ILE A 181 0.46 14.77 -2.19
N GLY A 182 -0.51 15.66 -1.92
CA GLY A 182 -1.71 15.82 -2.72
C GLY A 182 -2.82 14.82 -2.34
N ARG A 183 -4.06 15.18 -2.66
CA ARG A 183 -5.24 14.35 -2.37
C ARG A 183 -5.51 13.41 -3.55
N SER A 184 -5.65 12.12 -3.25
CA SER A 184 -6.03 11.10 -4.22
C SER A 184 -6.82 9.98 -3.51
N ASP A 185 -7.65 9.26 -4.25
CA ASP A 185 -8.31 8.05 -3.75
C ASP A 185 -7.43 6.81 -3.92
N THR A 186 -6.40 6.93 -4.76
CA THR A 186 -5.40 5.88 -4.99
C THR A 186 -4.02 6.52 -5.07
N TYR A 187 -3.12 6.06 -4.22
CA TYR A 187 -1.72 6.46 -4.23
C TYR A 187 -0.85 5.30 -4.73
N GLY A 188 0.20 5.60 -5.48
CA GLY A 188 1.33 4.70 -5.56
C GLY A 188 1.95 4.61 -4.17
N PHE A 189 2.25 3.40 -3.68
CA PHE A 189 2.63 3.19 -2.28
C PHE A 189 3.72 2.13 -2.15
N TYR A 190 4.74 2.46 -1.39
CA TYR A 190 5.84 1.56 -1.05
C TYR A 190 6.19 1.76 0.42
N VAL A 191 6.38 0.67 1.13
CA VAL A 191 6.89 0.68 2.51
C VAL A 191 8.02 -0.31 2.67
N ALA A 192 8.97 0.01 3.53
CA ALA A 192 10.04 -0.91 3.89
C ALA A 192 10.56 -0.65 5.29
N THR A 193 11.13 -1.69 5.87
CA THR A 193 12.00 -1.63 7.04
C THR A 193 13.37 -2.20 6.69
N TYR A 194 14.42 -1.60 7.20
CA TYR A 194 15.79 -2.07 7.04
C TYR A 194 16.34 -2.58 8.35
N ASP A 195 16.86 -3.80 8.32
CA ASP A 195 17.55 -4.46 9.40
C ASP A 195 19.06 -4.36 9.14
N ALA A 196 19.72 -3.48 9.86
CA ALA A 196 21.16 -3.24 9.73
C ALA A 196 21.99 -4.43 10.25
N ASN A 197 21.48 -5.21 11.18
CA ASN A 197 22.21 -6.38 11.70
C ASN A 197 22.35 -7.48 10.65
N ASN A 198 21.32 -7.65 9.80
CA ASN A 198 21.29 -8.64 8.74
C ASN A 198 21.56 -8.05 7.36
N ASN A 199 21.76 -6.72 7.26
CA ASN A 199 21.89 -5.97 6.01
C ASN A 199 20.79 -6.32 5.02
N LYS A 200 19.53 -6.27 5.49
CA LYS A 200 18.37 -6.73 4.73
C LYS A 200 17.23 -5.74 4.76
N VAL A 201 16.58 -5.56 3.60
CA VAL A 201 15.36 -4.78 3.45
C VAL A 201 14.16 -5.71 3.39
N TYR A 202 13.14 -5.41 4.18
CA TYR A 202 11.84 -6.05 4.18
C TYR A 202 10.81 -5.06 3.67
N ASN A 203 10.23 -5.32 2.51
CA ASN A 203 9.45 -4.34 1.78
C ASN A 203 8.10 -4.87 1.27
N TRP A 204 7.21 -3.94 1.04
CA TRP A 204 5.99 -4.15 0.28
C TRP A 204 5.85 -3.04 -0.81
N PRO A 205 5.57 -3.38 -2.08
CA PRO A 205 5.42 -4.74 -2.63
C PRO A 205 6.67 -5.61 -2.45
N GLN A 206 6.45 -6.93 -2.29
CA GLN A 206 7.55 -7.87 -2.10
C GLN A 206 8.35 -8.10 -3.40
N ASN A 207 9.57 -8.61 -3.24
CA ASN A 207 10.48 -8.98 -4.34
C ASN A 207 10.92 -7.79 -5.23
N ILE A 208 10.85 -6.58 -4.68
CA ILE A 208 11.38 -5.39 -5.32
C ILE A 208 12.67 -5.06 -4.60
N THR A 209 13.80 -5.30 -5.23
CA THR A 209 15.13 -4.99 -4.65
C THR A 209 15.70 -3.74 -5.26
N ASN A 210 16.20 -2.85 -4.41
CA ASN A 210 17.19 -1.86 -4.73
C ASN A 210 18.29 -1.97 -3.65
N ASN A 211 19.51 -2.22 -4.06
CA ASN A 211 20.64 -2.43 -3.13
C ASN A 211 21.30 -1.12 -2.70
N GLU A 212 20.89 0.00 -3.28
CA GLU A 212 21.43 1.32 -2.93
C GLU A 212 20.61 1.95 -1.80
N PHE A 213 21.30 2.40 -0.73
CA PHE A 213 20.66 3.15 0.34
C PHE A 213 19.98 4.43 -0.22
N PRO A 214 18.75 4.72 0.16
CA PRO A 214 17.87 4.09 1.16
C PRO A 214 16.98 2.97 0.63
N ALA A 215 17.38 2.22 -0.38
CA ALA A 215 16.69 1.05 -0.95
C ALA A 215 15.29 1.34 -1.52
N ILE A 216 15.12 2.50 -2.13
CA ILE A 216 13.85 2.91 -2.76
C ILE A 216 13.82 2.39 -4.20
N PRO A 217 12.90 1.51 -4.57
CA PRO A 217 12.72 1.09 -5.95
C PRO A 217 12.06 2.18 -6.79
N SER A 218 12.16 2.04 -8.11
CA SER A 218 11.45 2.90 -9.06
C SER A 218 9.95 2.97 -8.74
N PRO A 219 9.31 4.17 -8.83
CA PRO A 219 7.88 4.33 -8.58
C PRO A 219 6.99 3.39 -9.40
N SER A 220 7.42 3.03 -10.61
CA SER A 220 6.72 2.05 -11.46
C SER A 220 6.51 0.68 -10.81
N LYS A 221 7.31 0.35 -9.79
CA LYS A 221 7.24 -0.92 -9.06
C LYS A 221 6.42 -0.83 -7.77
N TRP A 222 5.98 0.37 -7.36
CA TRP A 222 5.20 0.53 -6.14
C TRP A 222 3.81 -0.10 -6.29
N GLY A 223 3.25 -0.55 -5.19
CA GLY A 223 1.87 -1.00 -5.10
C GLY A 223 0.88 0.16 -5.07
N HIS A 224 -0.33 -0.11 -4.63
CA HIS A 224 -1.37 0.89 -4.47
C HIS A 224 -1.90 0.92 -3.04
N LEU A 225 -2.02 2.13 -2.49
CA LEU A 225 -2.81 2.41 -1.29
C LEU A 225 -4.15 2.99 -1.74
N ILE A 226 -5.24 2.32 -1.39
CA ILE A 226 -6.59 2.67 -1.84
C ILE A 226 -7.42 3.13 -0.64
N SER A 227 -8.08 4.28 -0.78
CA SER A 227 -9.05 4.80 0.17
C SER A 227 -10.47 4.53 -0.34
N PRO A 228 -11.16 3.48 0.14
CA PRO A 228 -12.49 3.13 -0.33
C PRO A 228 -13.57 4.09 0.15
N ASP A 229 -13.26 4.96 1.13
CA ASP A 229 -14.26 5.80 1.79
C ASP A 229 -14.78 6.95 0.92
N LYS A 230 -14.18 7.21 -0.23
CA LYS A 230 -14.57 8.29 -1.14
C LYS A 230 -15.19 7.85 -2.44
N SER A 231 -14.98 6.63 -2.83
CA SER A 231 -15.65 6.02 -3.96
C SER A 231 -15.74 4.54 -3.70
N LEU A 232 -16.93 4.06 -3.36
CA LEU A 232 -17.24 2.71 -3.79
C LEU A 232 -17.07 2.77 -5.31
N PRO A 233 -16.10 2.08 -5.93
CA PRO A 233 -16.13 1.94 -7.37
C PRO A 233 -17.50 1.30 -7.63
N GLU A 234 -18.41 2.04 -8.21
CA GLU A 234 -19.58 1.47 -8.83
C GLU A 234 -19.02 0.60 -9.94
N PHE A 235 -18.74 -0.64 -9.60
CA PHE A 235 -18.35 -1.65 -10.57
C PHE A 235 -19.52 -1.76 -11.55
N PRO A 236 -19.43 -1.27 -12.77
CA PRO A 236 -20.51 -1.40 -13.74
C PRO A 236 -20.78 -2.87 -14.07
N TRP A 237 -19.85 -3.78 -13.77
CA TRP A 237 -19.95 -5.21 -14.03
C TRP A 237 -21.14 -5.92 -13.35
N PRO A 238 -21.50 -5.69 -12.08
CA PRO A 238 -22.69 -6.30 -11.50
C PRO A 238 -23.95 -5.84 -12.22
N VAL A 239 -24.04 -4.59 -12.62
CA VAL A 239 -25.20 -4.06 -13.36
C VAL A 239 -25.26 -4.69 -14.75
N PHE A 240 -24.15 -4.80 -15.45
CA PHE A 240 -24.11 -5.49 -16.74
C PHE A 240 -24.38 -6.99 -16.61
N ALA A 241 -23.87 -7.66 -15.58
CA ALA A 241 -24.15 -9.07 -15.33
C ALA A 241 -25.63 -9.29 -14.98
N MET A 242 -26.24 -8.43 -14.18
CA MET A 242 -27.68 -8.47 -13.89
C MET A 242 -28.50 -8.18 -15.14
N ALA A 243 -28.17 -7.17 -15.92
CA ALA A 243 -28.88 -6.84 -17.15
C ALA A 243 -28.78 -7.97 -18.19
N SER A 244 -27.60 -8.55 -18.37
CA SER A 244 -27.40 -9.68 -19.30
C SER A 244 -28.12 -10.94 -18.86
N SER A 245 -28.14 -11.27 -17.55
CA SER A 245 -28.91 -12.39 -17.02
C SER A 245 -30.41 -12.19 -17.16
N PHE A 246 -30.89 -10.97 -16.93
CA PHE A 246 -32.31 -10.63 -17.14
C PHE A 246 -32.73 -10.76 -18.61
N LEU A 247 -31.92 -10.25 -19.53
CA LEU A 247 -32.16 -10.39 -20.97
C LEU A 247 -32.14 -11.86 -21.43
N PHE A 248 -31.24 -12.65 -20.84
CA PHE A 248 -31.16 -14.09 -21.12
C PHE A 248 -32.41 -14.84 -20.65
N VAL A 249 -32.91 -14.53 -19.45
CA VAL A 249 -34.16 -15.10 -18.93
C VAL A 249 -35.35 -14.70 -19.80
N LEU A 250 -35.45 -13.42 -20.24
CA LEU A 250 -36.50 -12.96 -21.14
C LEU A 250 -36.44 -13.65 -22.52
N TYR A 251 -35.25 -13.88 -23.03
CA TYR A 251 -35.06 -14.62 -24.29
C TYR A 251 -35.51 -16.08 -24.18
N LEU A 252 -35.21 -16.75 -23.08
CA LEU A 252 -35.64 -18.13 -22.84
C LEU A 252 -37.18 -18.24 -22.65
N SER A 253 -37.77 -17.30 -21.88
CA SER A 253 -39.21 -17.27 -21.65
C SER A 253 -40.02 -17.05 -22.94
N ARG A 254 -39.56 -16.17 -23.85
CA ARG A 254 -40.18 -15.97 -25.16
C ARG A 254 -40.17 -17.24 -26.01
N LYS A 255 -39.13 -18.04 -25.90
CA LYS A 255 -38.99 -19.28 -26.69
C LYS A 255 -39.88 -20.39 -26.19
N GLN A 256 -40.35 -20.37 -24.94
CA GLN A 256 -41.35 -21.32 -24.39
C GLN A 256 -42.78 -20.97 -24.72
N ILE A 257 -43.09 -19.71 -25.07
CA ILE A 257 -44.46 -19.26 -25.39
C ILE A 257 -44.78 -19.45 -26.88
N SER A 258 -43.82 -19.81 -27.70
CA SER A 258 -44.02 -20.02 -29.16
C SER A 258 -44.22 -21.49 -29.57
N PHE A 259 -44.72 -22.34 -28.66
CA PHE A 259 -45.19 -23.71 -28.96
C PHE A 259 -46.69 -23.84 -28.71
#